data_466d57d10b353f026016ba0a191ea7c3
#
_entry.id   466d57d10b353f026016ba0a191ea7c3
#
_cell.length_a   1.000
_cell.length_b   1.000
_cell.length_c   1.000
_cell.angle_alpha   90.00
_cell.angle_beta   90.00
_cell.angle_gamma   90.00
#
_symmetry.space_group_name_H-M   'P 1'
#
loop_
_entity.id
_entity.type
_entity.pdbx_description
1 polymer ?
#
loop_
_entity_poly.entity_id
_entity_poly.type
_entity_poly.pdbx_seq_one_letter_code
_entity_poly.pdbx_strand_id
1 'polypeptide(L)' 'MARYVKNLVLNKPEDFVTFIMNDYLQKNQFVVSEWKGEPAYRTGDALIEGYKYLKWSYENGTLHLEAWMKSTFGK' A
#
# COMPACT_ATOMS: atom_id res chain seq x y z
N MET A 1 6.25 8.05 12.92
CA MET A 1 6.56 7.31 11.68
C MET A 1 6.09 8.09 10.47
N ALA A 2 6.96 8.26 9.51
CA ALA A 2 6.65 9.05 8.32
C ALA A 2 5.93 8.20 7.29
N ARG A 3 5.03 8.83 6.55
CA ARG A 3 4.37 8.19 5.42
C ARG A 3 4.86 8.80 4.13
N TYR A 4 5.07 7.93 3.16
CA TYR A 4 5.35 8.37 1.81
C TYR A 4 4.01 8.50 1.10
N VAL A 5 3.74 9.65 0.54
CA VAL A 5 2.47 9.92 -0.15
C VAL A 5 2.77 10.33 -1.58
N LYS A 6 2.04 9.74 -2.52
CA LYS A 6 2.22 10.07 -3.92
C LYS A 6 0.89 10.06 -4.64
N ASN A 7 0.70 11.00 -5.55
CA ASN A 7 -0.49 11.07 -6.39
C ASN A 7 -0.06 10.96 -7.84
N LEU A 8 -0.74 10.09 -8.59
CA LEU A 8 -0.44 9.86 -10.00
C LEU A 8 -1.71 10.08 -10.81
N VAL A 9 -1.63 10.97 -11.79
CA VAL A 9 -2.76 11.21 -12.68
C VAL A 9 -2.69 10.20 -13.81
N LEU A 10 -3.63 9.26 -13.85
CA LEU A 10 -3.63 8.18 -14.83
C LEU A 10 -4.73 8.32 -15.87
N ASN A 11 -5.88 8.83 -15.47
CA ASN A 11 -7.06 9.00 -16.34
C ASN A 11 -7.43 7.71 -17.04
N LYS A 12 -7.39 6.60 -16.30
CA LYS A 12 -7.77 5.28 -16.81
C LYS A 12 -9.06 4.83 -16.14
N PRO A 13 -9.77 3.86 -16.73
CA PRO A 13 -10.96 3.30 -16.07
C PRO A 13 -10.61 2.72 -14.70
N GLU A 14 -11.54 2.82 -13.78
CA GLU A 14 -11.31 2.37 -12.41
C GLU A 14 -10.97 0.89 -12.34
N ASP A 15 -11.66 0.05 -13.12
CA ASP A 15 -11.41 -1.39 -13.07
C ASP A 15 -10.01 -1.73 -13.59
N PHE A 16 -9.51 -0.95 -14.56
CA PHE A 16 -8.14 -1.13 -15.03
C PHE A 16 -7.14 -0.85 -13.91
N VAL A 17 -7.34 0.24 -13.18
CA VAL A 17 -6.46 0.61 -12.08
C VAL A 17 -6.54 -0.42 -10.96
N THR A 18 -7.75 -0.88 -10.64
CA THR A 18 -7.94 -1.90 -9.62
C THR A 18 -7.20 -3.19 -9.99
N PHE A 19 -7.28 -3.57 -11.27
CA PHE A 19 -6.58 -4.76 -11.74
C PHE A 19 -5.07 -4.62 -11.56
N ILE A 20 -4.52 -3.48 -11.97
CA ILE A 20 -3.08 -3.23 -11.88
C ILE A 20 -2.63 -3.24 -10.42
N MET A 21 -3.39 -2.61 -9.53
CA MET A 21 -3.02 -2.56 -8.12
C MET A 21 -3.10 -3.92 -7.47
N ASN A 22 -4.15 -4.70 -7.77
CA ASN A 22 -4.27 -6.03 -7.21
C ASN A 22 -3.15 -6.94 -7.70
N ASP A 23 -2.77 -6.81 -8.96
CA ASP A 23 -1.67 -7.57 -9.53
C ASP A 23 -0.35 -7.21 -8.84
N TYR A 24 -0.11 -5.93 -8.64
CA TYR A 24 1.09 -5.46 -7.96
C TYR A 24 1.16 -5.99 -6.53
N LEU A 25 0.03 -5.88 -5.81
CA LEU A 25 -0.02 -6.32 -4.42
C LEU A 25 0.22 -7.82 -4.31
N GLN A 26 -0.37 -8.60 -5.20
CA GLN A 26 -0.20 -10.04 -5.17
C GLN A 26 1.24 -10.44 -5.49
N LYS A 27 1.83 -9.82 -6.49
CA LYS A 27 3.19 -10.15 -6.90
C LYS A 27 4.21 -9.79 -5.84
N ASN A 28 3.91 -8.80 -5.02
CA ASN A 28 4.80 -8.38 -3.96
C ASN A 28 4.40 -8.92 -2.60
N GLN A 29 3.47 -9.90 -2.61
CA GLN A 29 3.08 -10.64 -1.42
C GLN A 29 2.46 -9.77 -0.34
N PHE A 30 1.74 -8.74 -0.74
CA PHE A 30 0.94 -7.96 0.19
C PHE A 30 -0.32 -8.73 0.54
N VAL A 31 -0.73 -8.63 1.79
CA VAL A 31 -1.97 -9.25 2.26
C VAL A 31 -2.83 -8.18 2.93
N VAL A 32 -4.12 -8.44 3.00
CA VAL A 32 -5.05 -7.52 3.64
C VAL A 32 -4.74 -7.49 5.13
N SER A 33 -4.63 -6.28 5.69
CA SER A 33 -4.29 -6.11 7.08
C SER A 33 -4.87 -4.79 7.57
N GLU A 34 -4.35 -4.29 8.68
CA GLU A 34 -4.72 -2.96 9.15
C GLU A 34 -3.58 -2.38 9.96
N TRP A 35 -3.58 -1.06 10.06
CA TRP A 35 -2.58 -0.32 10.81
C TRP A 35 -3.32 0.64 11.74
N LYS A 36 -3.26 0.35 13.04
CA LYS A 36 -3.90 1.19 14.06
C LYS A 36 -5.36 1.47 13.74
N GLY A 37 -6.08 0.42 13.30
CA GLY A 37 -7.50 0.52 13.02
C GLY A 37 -7.85 0.96 11.62
N GLU A 38 -6.87 1.28 10.80
CA GLU A 38 -7.12 1.74 9.44
C GLU A 38 -6.80 0.61 8.45
N PRO A 39 -7.66 0.35 7.46
CA PRO A 39 -7.40 -0.72 6.49
C PRO A 39 -6.14 -0.44 5.68
N ALA A 40 -5.32 -1.46 5.50
CA ALA A 40 -4.09 -1.32 4.73
C ALA A 40 -3.65 -2.69 4.26
N TYR A 41 -2.74 -2.72 3.29
CA TYR A 41 -2.09 -3.95 2.86
C TYR A 41 -0.73 -4.02 3.51
N ARG A 42 -0.27 -5.22 3.79
CA ARG A 42 0.98 -5.41 4.51
C ARG A 42 1.82 -6.49 3.84
N THR A 43 3.13 -6.28 3.78
CA THR A 43 4.07 -7.30 3.39
C THR A 43 5.30 -7.18 4.27
N GLY A 44 6.17 -8.19 4.23
CA GLY A 44 7.41 -8.17 4.97
C GLY A 44 7.48 -9.29 5.99
N ASP A 45 8.59 -9.33 6.67
CA ASP A 45 8.88 -10.36 7.67
C ASP A 45 9.23 -9.70 8.99
N ALA A 46 8.46 -10.00 10.02
CA ALA A 46 8.64 -9.37 11.32
C ALA A 46 10.02 -9.65 11.92
N LEU A 47 10.65 -10.75 11.54
CA LEU A 47 11.93 -11.13 12.11
C LEU A 47 13.12 -10.50 11.40
N ILE A 48 12.98 -10.17 10.13
CA ILE A 48 14.11 -9.74 9.32
C ILE A 48 14.01 -8.27 8.92
N GLU A 49 12.93 -7.90 8.26
CA GLU A 49 12.81 -6.56 7.69
C GLU A 49 11.82 -5.67 8.41
N GLY A 50 10.96 -6.27 9.22
CA GLY A 50 9.81 -5.55 9.70
C GLY A 50 8.71 -5.55 8.66
N TYR A 51 7.65 -4.81 8.93
CA TYR A 51 6.49 -4.78 8.04
C TYR A 51 6.49 -3.53 7.18
N LYS A 52 6.02 -3.70 5.96
CA LYS A 52 5.79 -2.60 5.03
C LYS A 52 4.31 -2.53 4.77
N TYR A 53 3.78 -1.33 4.81
CA TYR A 53 2.35 -1.09 4.64
C TYR A 53 2.10 -0.23 3.42
N LEU A 54 0.96 -0.47 2.78
CA LEU A 54 0.55 0.28 1.60
C LEU A 54 -0.95 0.45 1.63
N LYS A 55 -1.42 1.64 1.29
CA LYS A 55 -2.84 1.82 1.02
C LYS A 55 -2.96 2.68 -0.23
N TRP A 56 -4.06 2.49 -0.94
CA TRP A 56 -4.27 3.23 -2.18
C TRP A 56 -5.75 3.51 -2.38
N SER A 57 -6.02 4.55 -3.13
CA SER A 57 -7.37 4.87 -3.58
C SER A 57 -7.26 5.49 -4.95
N TYR A 58 -8.36 5.45 -5.69
CA TYR A 58 -8.41 6.01 -7.03
C TYR A 58 -9.68 6.80 -7.19
N GLU A 59 -9.54 8.05 -7.58
CA GLU A 59 -10.68 8.94 -7.66
C GLU A 59 -10.40 10.02 -8.71
N ASN A 60 -11.38 10.26 -9.57
CA ASN A 60 -11.28 11.33 -10.58
C ASN A 60 -10.02 11.22 -11.43
N GLY A 61 -9.65 9.99 -11.78
CA GLY A 61 -8.50 9.76 -12.63
C GLY A 61 -7.15 9.85 -11.92
N THR A 62 -7.15 10.04 -10.61
CA THR A 62 -5.92 10.18 -9.83
C THR A 62 -5.77 9.02 -8.85
N LEU A 63 -4.63 8.35 -8.93
CA LEU A 63 -4.28 7.29 -8.01
C LEU A 63 -3.51 7.89 -6.84
N HIS A 64 -4.01 7.65 -5.64
CA HIS A 64 -3.39 8.13 -4.40
C HIS A 64 -2.75 6.95 -3.69
N LEU A 65 -1.47 7.06 -3.38
CA LEU A 65 -0.71 6.00 -2.72
C LEU A 65 -0.14 6.51 -1.42
N GLU A 66 -0.19 5.68 -0.38
CA GLU A 66 0.47 5.94 0.89
C GLU A 66 1.22 4.70 1.31
N ALA A 67 2.45 4.88 1.74
CA ALA A 67 3.27 3.76 2.15
C ALA A 67 4.06 4.13 3.40
N TRP A 68 4.25 3.16 4.28
CA TRP A 68 5.05 3.37 5.47
C TRP A 68 5.61 2.04 5.93
N MET A 69 6.55 2.08 6.84
CA MET A 69 7.22 0.90 7.35
C MET A 69 7.18 0.88 8.86
N LYS A 70 7.14 -0.33 9.40
CA LYS A 70 7.29 -0.52 10.84
C LYS A 70 8.42 -1.52 11.06
N SER A 71 9.47 -1.08 11.73
CA SER A 71 10.58 -1.94 12.07
C SER A 71 10.25 -2.74 13.34
N THR A 72 10.68 -3.99 13.37
CA THR A 72 10.49 -4.81 14.57
C THR A 72 11.43 -4.38 15.70
N PHE A 73 12.50 -3.67 15.36
CA PHE A 73 13.44 -3.18 16.36
C PHE A 73 13.29 -1.69 16.63
N GLY A 74 12.44 -1.02 15.90
CA GLY A 74 12.30 0.42 16.03
C GLY A 74 11.54 0.84 17.26
N LYS A 75 11.63 2.11 17.52
CA LYS A 75 10.91 2.72 18.62
C LYS A 75 9.72 3.47 18.11
#